data_1071279a74085453c7823e0d5557b41e
#
_entry.id   1071279a74085453c7823e0d5557b41e
#
_cell.length_a   1.000
_cell.length_b   1.000
_cell.length_c   1.000
_cell.angle_alpha   90.00
_cell.angle_beta   90.00
_cell.angle_gamma   90.00
#
_symmetry.space_group_name_H-M   'P 1'
#
loop_
_entity.id
_entity.type
_entity.pdbx_description
1 polymer ?
#
loop_
_entity_poly.entity_id
_entity_poly.type
_entity_poly.pdbx_seq_one_letter_code
_entity_poly.pdbx_strand_id
1 'polypeptide(L)'
;MYKRQHLRRAVELAGLVDRCDFSEQVRLADGALRPDLVVHLVGQRQVVVDAKVPLDAYLDATSVEDEEEREAHLVRHARQLRQHVDQLSAKAYWRAMAETPEFVVLFVPAESFLAAALETDPQLIEYAATRQIVLATPTTLIALLRTVAHGWSHEALADQAREIHQLGRELHGRLGNLSGHLDQVGRSLNAAVGHYNQAIGSLESRVLVSARRFQDLSVTDDELPAPRQVESTTRSLGTLSGPSGGSDVARIDGRVDRRAAPDESDGENTVAL
;
A
#
# COMPACT_ATOMS: atom_id res chain seq x y z
N MET A 1 0.77 22.12 -29.84
CA MET A 1 2.08 21.88 -29.22
C MET A 1 2.17 22.49 -27.81
N TYR A 2 1.79 23.75 -27.63
CA TYR A 2 1.84 24.51 -26.38
C TYR A 2 1.07 23.83 -25.19
N LYS A 3 -0.16 23.38 -25.40
CA LYS A 3 -1.03 22.77 -24.36
C LYS A 3 -0.41 21.52 -23.73
N ARG A 4 0.24 20.67 -24.51
CA ARG A 4 0.88 19.43 -24.01
C ARG A 4 2.13 19.71 -23.19
N GLN A 5 2.92 20.73 -23.56
CA GLN A 5 4.09 21.13 -22.79
C GLN A 5 3.69 21.63 -21.40
N HIS A 6 2.60 22.42 -21.30
CA HIS A 6 2.06 22.88 -20.02
C HIS A 6 1.54 21.71 -19.17
N LEU A 7 0.83 20.76 -19.78
CA LEU A 7 0.36 19.57 -19.09
C LEU A 7 1.55 18.74 -18.54
N ARG A 8 2.53 18.46 -19.36
CA ARG A 8 3.75 17.75 -18.97
C ARG A 8 4.44 18.44 -17.78
N ARG A 9 4.66 19.75 -17.90
CA ARG A 9 5.29 20.53 -16.82
C ARG A 9 4.47 20.54 -15.53
N ALA A 10 3.14 20.59 -15.63
CA ALA A 10 2.27 20.50 -14.45
C ALA A 10 2.42 19.14 -13.75
N VAL A 11 2.48 18.04 -14.49
CA VAL A 11 2.70 16.70 -13.94
C VAL A 11 4.10 16.56 -13.32
N GLU A 12 5.13 17.10 -13.97
CA GLU A 12 6.50 17.14 -13.44
C GLU A 12 6.55 17.96 -12.13
N LEU A 13 5.93 19.13 -12.07
CA LEU A 13 5.85 19.99 -10.87
C LEU A 13 4.99 19.40 -9.75
N ALA A 14 4.11 18.46 -10.04
CA ALA A 14 3.38 17.74 -8.99
C ALA A 14 4.30 16.97 -8.04
N GLY A 15 5.61 16.95 -8.30
CA GLY A 15 6.61 16.25 -7.49
C GLY A 15 6.53 14.74 -7.66
N LEU A 16 5.91 14.30 -8.75
CA LEU A 16 5.69 12.90 -9.07
C LEU A 16 6.84 12.33 -9.92
N VAL A 17 7.86 13.16 -10.24
CA VAL A 17 9.01 12.80 -11.10
C VAL A 17 9.77 11.57 -10.58
N ASP A 18 9.84 11.38 -9.25
CA ASP A 18 10.50 10.22 -8.65
C ASP A 18 9.54 9.03 -8.37
N ARG A 19 8.21 9.22 -8.54
CA ARG A 19 7.19 8.22 -8.16
C ARG A 19 6.06 8.06 -9.16
N CYS A 20 6.04 8.85 -10.22
CA CYS A 20 5.05 8.80 -11.29
C CYS A 20 5.75 8.73 -12.63
N ASP A 21 5.40 7.71 -13.35
CA ASP A 21 5.64 7.65 -14.78
C ASP A 21 4.38 8.15 -15.50
N PHE A 22 4.53 8.70 -16.69
CA PHE A 22 3.40 9.05 -17.53
C PHE A 22 3.62 8.57 -18.95
N SER A 23 2.57 8.14 -19.58
CA SER A 23 2.57 7.69 -20.96
C SER A 23 1.73 8.63 -21.81
N GLU A 24 2.33 9.15 -22.88
CA GLU A 24 1.61 9.99 -23.84
C GLU A 24 0.97 9.13 -24.94
N GLN A 25 -0.24 9.50 -25.35
CA GLN A 25 -0.94 8.91 -26.48
C GLN A 25 -1.07 7.38 -26.46
N VAL A 26 -1.34 6.83 -25.29
CA VAL A 26 -1.59 5.40 -25.12
C VAL A 26 -2.78 4.97 -25.99
N ARG A 27 -2.62 3.87 -26.70
CA ARG A 27 -3.72 3.25 -27.45
C ARG A 27 -4.43 2.25 -26.55
N LEU A 28 -5.69 2.51 -26.24
CA LEU A 28 -6.54 1.64 -25.43
C LEU A 28 -7.62 1.00 -26.31
N ALA A 29 -8.16 -0.12 -25.87
CA ALA A 29 -9.23 -0.85 -26.57
C ALA A 29 -8.95 -1.01 -28.07
N ASP A 30 -7.85 -1.71 -28.40
CA ASP A 30 -7.39 -1.98 -29.78
C ASP A 30 -7.22 -0.72 -30.67
N GLY A 31 -6.96 0.43 -30.04
CA GLY A 31 -6.71 1.70 -30.70
C GLY A 31 -7.93 2.59 -30.86
N ALA A 32 -9.11 2.17 -30.38
CA ALA A 32 -10.34 2.97 -30.44
C ALA A 32 -10.30 4.19 -29.51
N LEU A 33 -9.59 4.08 -28.38
CA LEU A 33 -9.45 5.14 -27.40
C LEU A 33 -8.00 5.61 -27.30
N ARG A 34 -7.79 6.93 -27.31
CA ARG A 34 -6.46 7.53 -27.26
C ARG A 34 -6.44 8.78 -26.38
N PRO A 35 -6.23 8.60 -25.06
CA PRO A 35 -6.04 9.73 -24.16
C PRO A 35 -4.75 10.49 -24.50
N ASP A 36 -4.71 11.79 -24.18
CA ASP A 36 -3.50 12.58 -24.40
C ASP A 36 -2.38 12.21 -23.43
N LEU A 37 -2.75 11.91 -22.18
CA LEU A 37 -1.81 11.49 -21.13
C LEU A 37 -2.48 10.50 -20.18
N VAL A 38 -1.72 9.50 -19.78
CA VAL A 38 -2.05 8.60 -18.65
C VAL A 38 -0.96 8.74 -17.61
N VAL A 39 -1.33 9.17 -16.41
CA VAL A 39 -0.43 9.30 -15.27
C VAL A 39 -0.47 7.99 -14.50
N HIS A 40 0.69 7.32 -14.37
CA HIS A 40 0.85 6.09 -13.60
C HIS A 40 1.24 6.43 -12.17
N LEU A 41 0.49 5.94 -11.20
CA LEU A 41 0.70 6.15 -9.77
C LEU A 41 1.13 4.85 -9.09
N VAL A 42 1.54 4.93 -7.83
CA VAL A 42 1.92 3.77 -7.03
C VAL A 42 0.77 2.75 -6.98
N GLY A 43 1.09 1.44 -7.02
CA GLY A 43 0.09 0.36 -6.98
C GLY A 43 -0.59 0.09 -8.33
N GLN A 44 0.07 0.43 -9.44
CA GLN A 44 -0.45 0.29 -10.83
C GLN A 44 -1.70 1.14 -11.12
N ARG A 45 -2.05 2.06 -10.23
CA ARG A 45 -3.19 2.98 -10.43
C ARG A 45 -2.88 4.01 -11.50
N GLN A 46 -3.88 4.41 -12.26
CA GLN A 46 -3.71 5.31 -13.40
C GLN A 46 -4.76 6.42 -13.38
N VAL A 47 -4.37 7.64 -13.79
CA VAL A 47 -5.29 8.76 -13.99
C VAL A 47 -5.21 9.22 -15.43
N VAL A 48 -6.34 9.24 -16.10
CA VAL A 48 -6.45 9.71 -17.49
C VAL A 48 -6.62 11.21 -17.51
N VAL A 49 -5.81 11.89 -18.33
CA VAL A 49 -5.86 13.33 -18.54
C VAL A 49 -5.99 13.61 -20.03
N ASP A 50 -7.01 14.37 -20.42
CA ASP A 50 -7.20 14.88 -21.78
C ASP A 50 -6.98 16.40 -21.80
N ALA A 51 -6.18 16.89 -22.75
CA ALA A 51 -5.73 18.29 -22.82
C ALA A 51 -6.32 19.07 -24.02
N LYS A 52 -7.28 18.51 -24.71
CA LYS A 52 -7.81 19.08 -25.97
C LYS A 52 -8.95 20.09 -25.74
N VAL A 53 -8.72 21.07 -24.91
CA VAL A 53 -9.70 22.15 -24.69
C VAL A 53 -9.73 23.10 -25.90
N PRO A 54 -10.91 23.40 -26.50
CA PRO A 54 -11.03 24.42 -27.52
C PRO A 54 -10.82 25.81 -26.90
N LEU A 55 -9.94 26.62 -27.47
CA LEU A 55 -9.61 27.95 -26.95
C LEU A 55 -9.89 29.05 -27.98
N ASP A 56 -10.35 28.70 -29.20
CA ASP A 56 -10.50 29.64 -30.27
C ASP A 56 -11.47 30.78 -29.91
N ALA A 57 -12.62 30.46 -29.32
CA ALA A 57 -13.59 31.46 -28.89
C ALA A 57 -13.07 32.40 -27.80
N TYR A 58 -12.21 31.88 -26.85
CA TYR A 58 -11.60 32.73 -25.85
C TYR A 58 -10.57 33.68 -26.48
N LEU A 59 -9.75 33.20 -27.40
CA LEU A 59 -8.78 34.04 -28.12
C LEU A 59 -9.48 35.12 -28.94
N ASP A 60 -10.57 34.77 -29.60
CA ASP A 60 -11.38 35.75 -30.31
C ASP A 60 -11.93 36.83 -29.35
N ALA A 61 -12.45 36.44 -28.17
CA ALA A 61 -12.91 37.40 -27.17
C ALA A 61 -11.82 38.37 -26.66
N THR A 62 -10.53 37.93 -26.65
CA THR A 62 -9.44 38.81 -26.24
C THR A 62 -8.93 39.73 -27.32
N SER A 63 -9.34 39.54 -28.58
CA SER A 63 -8.93 40.33 -29.75
C SER A 63 -9.94 41.38 -30.18
N VAL A 64 -11.14 41.39 -29.59
CA VAL A 64 -12.23 42.28 -29.95
C VAL A 64 -12.35 43.38 -28.86
N GLU A 65 -12.54 44.63 -29.30
CA GLU A 65 -12.72 45.81 -28.43
C GLU A 65 -14.21 46.04 -28.06
N ASP A 66 -15.13 45.57 -28.90
CA ASP A 66 -16.58 45.69 -28.66
C ASP A 66 -17.03 44.74 -27.57
N GLU A 67 -17.71 45.26 -26.55
CA GLU A 67 -18.10 44.49 -25.36
C GLU A 67 -19.19 43.44 -25.68
N GLU A 68 -20.15 43.75 -26.55
CA GLU A 68 -21.21 42.84 -26.92
C GLU A 68 -20.65 41.65 -27.72
N GLU A 69 -19.76 41.93 -28.66
CA GLU A 69 -19.08 40.91 -29.44
C GLU A 69 -18.15 40.03 -28.55
N ARG A 70 -17.45 40.64 -27.58
CA ARG A 70 -16.64 39.95 -26.60
C ARG A 70 -17.47 38.98 -25.77
N GLU A 71 -18.62 39.41 -25.25
CA GLU A 71 -19.52 38.57 -24.46
C GLU A 71 -20.05 37.39 -25.31
N ALA A 72 -20.43 37.63 -26.58
CA ALA A 72 -20.84 36.56 -27.48
C ALA A 72 -19.74 35.48 -27.66
N HIS A 73 -18.49 35.88 -27.75
CA HIS A 73 -17.36 34.97 -27.81
C HIS A 73 -17.13 34.17 -26.51
N LEU A 74 -17.32 34.80 -25.35
CA LEU A 74 -17.22 34.12 -24.06
C LEU A 74 -18.35 33.09 -23.87
N VAL A 75 -19.58 33.40 -24.29
CA VAL A 75 -20.69 32.45 -24.29
C VAL A 75 -20.38 31.26 -25.20
N ARG A 76 -19.79 31.52 -26.37
CA ARG A 76 -19.33 30.47 -27.28
C ARG A 76 -18.23 29.59 -26.64
N HIS A 77 -17.29 30.20 -25.92
CA HIS A 77 -16.22 29.47 -25.21
C HIS A 77 -16.82 28.53 -24.16
N ALA A 78 -17.68 29.01 -23.27
CA ALA A 78 -18.33 28.17 -22.25
C ALA A 78 -19.12 26.99 -22.90
N ARG A 79 -19.84 27.26 -23.98
CA ARG A 79 -20.57 26.22 -24.73
C ARG A 79 -19.61 25.17 -25.33
N GLN A 80 -18.50 25.60 -25.91
CA GLN A 80 -17.50 24.69 -26.46
C GLN A 80 -16.90 23.82 -25.39
N LEU A 81 -16.61 24.36 -24.18
CA LEU A 81 -16.10 23.61 -23.07
C LEU A 81 -17.10 22.57 -22.59
N ARG A 82 -18.38 22.92 -22.46
CA ARG A 82 -19.49 22.01 -22.12
C ARG A 82 -19.63 20.87 -23.12
N GLN A 83 -19.59 21.15 -24.42
CA GLN A 83 -19.61 20.13 -25.46
C GLN A 83 -18.41 19.19 -25.38
N HIS A 84 -17.25 19.71 -25.01
CA HIS A 84 -16.06 18.90 -24.86
C HIS A 84 -16.17 17.96 -23.65
N VAL A 85 -16.78 18.40 -22.55
CA VAL A 85 -17.11 17.55 -21.40
C VAL A 85 -18.01 16.38 -21.84
N ASP A 86 -19.05 16.62 -22.66
CA ASP A 86 -19.92 15.55 -23.15
C ASP A 86 -19.17 14.55 -24.03
N GLN A 87 -18.36 15.05 -24.96
CA GLN A 87 -17.54 14.19 -25.81
C GLN A 87 -16.56 13.34 -25.06
N LEU A 88 -15.95 13.90 -23.98
CA LEU A 88 -15.00 13.21 -23.17
C LEU A 88 -15.67 12.16 -22.27
N SER A 89 -16.81 12.49 -21.68
CA SER A 89 -17.64 11.57 -20.91
C SER A 89 -18.08 10.36 -21.75
N ALA A 90 -18.48 10.59 -23.00
CA ALA A 90 -18.89 9.51 -23.90
C ALA A 90 -17.77 8.50 -24.21
N LYS A 91 -16.51 8.89 -24.12
CA LYS A 91 -15.36 7.99 -24.31
C LYS A 91 -15.19 6.99 -23.18
N ALA A 92 -15.69 7.28 -21.96
CA ALA A 92 -15.71 6.40 -20.79
C ALA A 92 -14.39 5.62 -20.59
N TYR A 93 -13.24 6.29 -20.60
CA TYR A 93 -11.89 5.68 -20.49
C TYR A 93 -11.75 4.71 -19.32
N TRP A 94 -12.43 4.97 -18.19
CA TRP A 94 -12.42 4.11 -17.01
C TRP A 94 -13.00 2.71 -17.24
N ARG A 95 -13.83 2.51 -18.27
CA ARG A 95 -14.34 1.18 -18.62
C ARG A 95 -13.32 0.32 -19.34
N ALA A 96 -12.33 0.95 -19.96
CA ALA A 96 -11.28 0.26 -20.72
C ALA A 96 -10.00 0.02 -19.88
N MET A 97 -9.96 0.53 -18.65
CA MET A 97 -8.76 0.49 -17.78
C MET A 97 -9.18 0.07 -16.39
N ALA A 98 -8.73 -1.11 -15.93
CA ALA A 98 -9.14 -1.70 -14.66
C ALA A 98 -8.65 -0.91 -13.41
N GLU A 99 -7.56 -0.18 -13.54
CA GLU A 99 -6.85 0.48 -12.43
C GLU A 99 -6.99 2.01 -12.47
N THR A 100 -8.09 2.53 -13.02
CA THR A 100 -8.40 3.96 -13.06
C THR A 100 -9.56 4.30 -12.16
N PRO A 101 -9.59 5.52 -11.57
CA PRO A 101 -10.79 6.03 -10.91
C PRO A 101 -11.91 6.25 -11.94
N GLU A 102 -13.14 6.24 -11.48
CA GLU A 102 -14.32 6.48 -12.33
C GLU A 102 -14.46 7.93 -12.77
N PHE A 103 -13.35 8.61 -13.07
CA PHE A 103 -13.35 9.95 -13.64
C PHE A 103 -12.19 10.16 -14.61
N VAL A 104 -12.31 11.17 -15.43
CA VAL A 104 -11.27 11.64 -16.35
C VAL A 104 -11.00 13.11 -16.07
N VAL A 105 -9.74 13.51 -16.12
CA VAL A 105 -9.35 14.90 -15.94
C VAL A 105 -9.36 15.61 -17.31
N LEU A 106 -10.13 16.69 -17.43
CA LEU A 106 -10.04 17.63 -18.52
C LEU A 106 -9.11 18.77 -18.12
N PHE A 107 -7.92 18.80 -18.73
CA PHE A 107 -6.91 19.80 -18.42
C PHE A 107 -7.17 21.10 -19.18
N VAL A 108 -7.35 22.19 -18.42
CA VAL A 108 -7.48 23.55 -18.92
C VAL A 108 -6.16 24.28 -18.72
N PRO A 109 -5.47 24.75 -19.77
CA PRO A 109 -4.06 25.18 -19.70
C PRO A 109 -3.79 26.45 -18.87
N ALA A 110 -4.80 27.23 -18.53
CA ALA A 110 -4.66 28.41 -17.68
C ALA A 110 -5.93 28.66 -16.85
N GLU A 111 -5.75 29.24 -15.69
CA GLU A 111 -6.83 29.61 -14.76
C GLU A 111 -7.84 30.58 -15.40
N SER A 112 -7.35 31.53 -16.20
CA SER A 112 -8.19 32.53 -16.88
C SER A 112 -9.17 31.92 -17.86
N PHE A 113 -8.82 30.82 -18.51
CA PHE A 113 -9.72 30.14 -19.47
C PHE A 113 -10.89 29.47 -18.76
N LEU A 114 -10.61 28.88 -17.59
CA LEU A 114 -11.66 28.29 -16.79
C LEU A 114 -12.53 29.37 -16.11
N ALA A 115 -11.92 30.42 -15.59
CA ALA A 115 -12.63 31.52 -14.96
C ALA A 115 -13.63 32.18 -15.92
N ALA A 116 -13.18 32.52 -17.13
CA ALA A 116 -14.04 33.11 -18.16
C ALA A 116 -15.22 32.19 -18.54
N ALA A 117 -15.02 30.89 -18.61
CA ALA A 117 -16.12 29.97 -18.89
C ALA A 117 -17.11 29.88 -17.70
N LEU A 118 -16.63 29.98 -16.46
CA LEU A 118 -17.48 29.92 -15.26
C LEU A 118 -18.24 31.21 -14.99
N GLU A 119 -17.71 32.38 -15.39
CA GLU A 119 -18.43 33.63 -15.36
C GLU A 119 -19.70 33.57 -16.26
N THR A 120 -19.60 32.86 -17.37
CA THR A 120 -20.71 32.69 -18.35
C THR A 120 -21.61 31.50 -17.98
N ASP A 121 -21.05 30.39 -17.54
CA ASP A 121 -21.74 29.15 -17.13
C ASP A 121 -21.29 28.72 -15.74
N PRO A 122 -21.84 29.28 -14.64
CA PRO A 122 -21.47 28.94 -13.27
C PRO A 122 -21.71 27.48 -12.92
N GLN A 123 -22.57 26.77 -13.64
CA GLN A 123 -22.89 25.37 -13.40
C GLN A 123 -21.93 24.38 -14.09
N LEU A 124 -20.98 24.88 -14.86
CA LEU A 124 -20.10 24.04 -15.69
C LEU A 124 -19.29 23.02 -14.85
N ILE A 125 -18.85 23.38 -13.65
CA ILE A 125 -18.11 22.45 -12.77
C ILE A 125 -19.02 21.31 -12.31
N GLU A 126 -20.19 21.62 -11.81
CA GLU A 126 -21.17 20.62 -11.36
C GLU A 126 -21.62 19.73 -12.54
N TYR A 127 -21.87 20.35 -13.67
CA TYR A 127 -22.20 19.65 -14.92
C TYR A 127 -21.11 18.65 -15.34
N ALA A 128 -19.84 19.03 -15.26
CA ALA A 128 -18.70 18.14 -15.54
C ALA A 128 -18.62 17.01 -14.51
N ALA A 129 -18.76 17.33 -13.22
CA ALA A 129 -18.68 16.35 -12.14
C ALA A 129 -19.77 15.26 -12.26
N THR A 130 -21.02 15.62 -12.62
CA THR A 130 -22.10 14.64 -12.86
C THR A 130 -21.80 13.70 -14.05
N ARG A 131 -20.84 14.06 -14.90
CA ARG A 131 -20.37 13.27 -16.05
C ARG A 131 -19.05 12.58 -15.83
N GLN A 132 -18.60 12.56 -14.57
CA GLN A 132 -17.31 11.96 -14.19
C GLN A 132 -16.10 12.64 -14.87
N ILE A 133 -16.23 13.93 -15.15
CA ILE A 133 -15.17 14.79 -15.67
C ILE A 133 -14.75 15.79 -14.60
N VAL A 134 -13.46 15.82 -14.28
CA VAL A 134 -12.87 16.81 -13.38
C VAL A 134 -12.16 17.87 -14.21
N LEU A 135 -12.64 19.11 -14.14
CA LEU A 135 -11.96 20.25 -14.76
C LEU A 135 -10.74 20.62 -13.91
N ALA A 136 -9.56 20.60 -14.50
CA ALA A 136 -8.34 20.91 -13.77
C ALA A 136 -7.45 21.87 -14.54
N THR A 137 -7.08 22.94 -13.88
CA THR A 137 -6.03 23.88 -14.27
C THR A 137 -4.65 23.33 -13.82
N PRO A 138 -3.53 23.93 -14.19
CA PRO A 138 -2.21 23.48 -13.74
C PRO A 138 -2.13 23.33 -12.21
N THR A 139 -2.62 24.30 -11.46
CA THR A 139 -2.58 24.30 -9.99
C THR A 139 -3.46 23.20 -9.39
N THR A 140 -4.69 23.10 -9.86
CA THR A 140 -5.64 22.09 -9.36
C THR A 140 -5.27 20.68 -9.80
N LEU A 141 -4.69 20.50 -11.00
CA LEU A 141 -4.16 19.21 -11.44
C LEU A 141 -3.04 18.71 -10.50
N ILE A 142 -2.10 19.59 -10.14
CA ILE A 142 -1.03 19.23 -9.19
C ILE A 142 -1.63 18.80 -7.84
N ALA A 143 -2.57 19.56 -7.30
CA ALA A 143 -3.23 19.24 -6.05
C ALA A 143 -3.98 17.89 -6.13
N LEU A 144 -4.76 17.69 -7.20
CA LEU A 144 -5.51 16.46 -7.45
C LEU A 144 -4.59 15.24 -7.51
N LEU A 145 -3.54 15.29 -8.34
CA LEU A 145 -2.61 14.17 -8.49
C LEU A 145 -1.90 13.81 -7.19
N ARG A 146 -1.48 14.82 -6.41
CA ARG A 146 -0.88 14.59 -5.08
C ARG A 146 -1.85 13.94 -4.11
N THR A 147 -3.09 14.41 -4.06
CA THR A 147 -4.13 13.85 -3.18
C THR A 147 -4.45 12.41 -3.54
N VAL A 148 -4.63 12.13 -4.83
CA VAL A 148 -4.91 10.78 -5.33
C VAL A 148 -3.73 9.84 -5.06
N ALA A 149 -2.49 10.27 -5.35
CA ALA A 149 -1.29 9.48 -5.09
C ALA A 149 -1.13 9.16 -3.60
N HIS A 150 -1.42 10.11 -2.72
CA HIS A 150 -1.35 9.91 -1.28
C HIS A 150 -2.41 8.93 -0.78
N GLY A 151 -3.67 9.09 -1.21
CA GLY A 151 -4.76 8.19 -0.85
C GLY A 151 -4.47 6.73 -1.24
N TRP A 152 -4.01 6.48 -2.46
CA TRP A 152 -3.70 5.13 -2.93
C TRP A 152 -2.45 4.53 -2.30
N SER A 153 -1.46 5.34 -1.92
CA SER A 153 -0.31 4.86 -1.15
C SER A 153 -0.74 4.27 0.19
N HIS A 154 -1.70 4.90 0.87
CA HIS A 154 -2.26 4.38 2.12
C HIS A 154 -3.04 3.08 1.93
N GLU A 155 -3.82 2.96 0.86
CA GLU A 155 -4.55 1.74 0.53
C GLU A 155 -3.60 0.57 0.26
N ALA A 156 -2.55 0.79 -0.55
CA ALA A 156 -1.54 -0.22 -0.83
C ALA A 156 -0.81 -0.70 0.44
N LEU A 157 -0.49 0.20 1.37
CA LEU A 157 0.11 -0.16 2.66
C LEU A 157 -0.85 -1.00 3.52
N ALA A 158 -2.15 -0.69 3.51
CA ALA A 158 -3.16 -1.45 4.25
C ALA A 158 -3.32 -2.87 3.68
N ASP A 159 -3.25 -3.04 2.35
CA ASP A 159 -3.29 -4.34 1.69
C ASP A 159 -2.07 -5.19 2.01
N GLN A 160 -0.87 -4.61 1.95
CA GLN A 160 0.36 -5.29 2.34
C GLN A 160 0.34 -5.71 3.81
N ALA A 161 -0.17 -4.87 4.71
CA ALA A 161 -0.30 -5.22 6.12
C ALA A 161 -1.25 -6.40 6.33
N ARG A 162 -2.34 -6.49 5.58
CA ARG A 162 -3.28 -7.64 5.61
C ARG A 162 -2.62 -8.93 5.12
N GLU A 163 -1.85 -8.86 4.03
CA GLU A 163 -1.11 -10.00 3.49
C GLU A 163 -0.05 -10.51 4.48
N ILE A 164 0.75 -9.61 5.06
CA ILE A 164 1.74 -9.94 6.10
C ILE A 164 1.08 -10.63 7.28
N HIS A 165 -0.08 -10.13 7.73
CA HIS A 165 -0.82 -10.74 8.83
C HIS A 165 -1.33 -12.15 8.48
N GLN A 166 -1.77 -12.37 7.25
CA GLN A 166 -2.21 -13.68 6.77
C GLN A 166 -1.05 -14.68 6.71
N LEU A 167 0.08 -14.28 6.10
CA LEU A 167 1.31 -15.08 6.06
C LEU A 167 1.84 -15.41 7.45
N GLY A 168 1.78 -14.45 8.37
CA GLY A 168 2.17 -14.66 9.77
C GLY A 168 1.34 -15.74 10.46
N ARG A 169 0.02 -15.74 10.27
CA ARG A 169 -0.87 -16.79 10.81
C ARG A 169 -0.59 -18.16 10.19
N GLU A 170 -0.35 -18.21 8.89
CA GLU A 170 -0.03 -19.46 8.22
C GLU A 170 1.31 -20.04 8.71
N LEU A 171 2.34 -19.20 8.82
CA LEU A 171 3.64 -19.59 9.36
C LEU A 171 3.51 -20.10 10.78
N HIS A 172 2.77 -19.40 11.64
CA HIS A 172 2.52 -19.83 13.02
C HIS A 172 1.86 -21.22 13.08
N GLY A 173 0.85 -21.47 12.24
CA GLY A 173 0.21 -22.78 12.15
C GLY A 173 1.18 -23.88 11.71
N ARG A 174 2.01 -23.62 10.70
CA ARG A 174 3.04 -24.55 10.23
C ARG A 174 4.08 -24.89 11.29
N LEU A 175 4.53 -23.86 12.06
CA LEU A 175 5.45 -24.06 13.19
C LEU A 175 4.82 -24.89 14.31
N GLY A 176 3.54 -24.71 14.60
CA GLY A 176 2.80 -25.52 15.56
C GLY A 176 2.76 -27.00 15.15
N ASN A 177 2.48 -27.29 13.89
CA ASN A 177 2.48 -28.66 13.34
C ASN A 177 3.89 -29.28 13.41
N LEU A 178 4.93 -28.55 13.03
CA LEU A 178 6.31 -29.01 13.12
C LEU A 178 6.69 -29.34 14.56
N SER A 179 6.33 -28.47 15.52
CA SER A 179 6.56 -28.72 16.94
C SER A 179 5.89 -30.02 17.41
N GLY A 180 4.64 -30.28 17.00
CA GLY A 180 3.93 -31.51 17.29
C GLY A 180 4.64 -32.77 16.73
N HIS A 181 5.15 -32.71 15.51
CA HIS A 181 5.92 -33.79 14.93
C HIS A 181 7.22 -34.06 15.66
N LEU A 182 7.96 -33.00 16.04
CA LEU A 182 9.19 -33.15 16.81
C LEU A 182 8.94 -33.77 18.18
N ASP A 183 7.86 -33.39 18.86
CA ASP A 183 7.45 -33.99 20.13
C ASP A 183 7.09 -35.47 20.00
N GLN A 184 6.43 -35.86 18.90
CA GLN A 184 6.14 -37.26 18.62
C GLN A 184 7.40 -38.06 18.36
N VAL A 185 8.39 -37.53 17.63
CA VAL A 185 9.70 -38.15 17.43
C VAL A 185 10.40 -38.32 18.76
N GLY A 186 10.39 -37.29 19.62
CA GLY A 186 10.96 -37.36 20.95
C GLY A 186 10.37 -38.49 21.80
N ARG A 187 9.03 -38.64 21.81
CA ARG A 187 8.36 -39.75 22.52
C ARG A 187 8.79 -41.12 21.96
N SER A 188 8.90 -41.26 20.64
CA SER A 188 9.29 -42.51 19.99
C SER A 188 10.74 -42.89 20.36
N LEU A 189 11.65 -41.90 20.39
CA LEU A 189 13.04 -42.11 20.81
C LEU A 189 13.12 -42.54 22.28
N ASN A 190 12.40 -41.89 23.17
CA ASN A 190 12.35 -42.29 24.58
C ASN A 190 11.79 -43.68 24.77
N ALA A 191 10.76 -44.09 24.02
CA ALA A 191 10.24 -45.45 24.05
C ALA A 191 11.30 -46.48 23.55
N ALA A 192 12.03 -46.14 22.48
CA ALA A 192 13.12 -46.99 21.97
C ALA A 192 14.22 -47.16 22.98
N VAL A 193 14.63 -46.08 23.69
CA VAL A 193 15.61 -46.17 24.82
C VAL A 193 15.07 -47.06 25.94
N GLY A 194 13.80 -46.93 26.29
CA GLY A 194 13.17 -47.79 27.30
C GLY A 194 13.19 -49.28 26.92
N HIS A 195 12.83 -49.62 25.69
CA HIS A 195 12.89 -51.00 25.19
C HIS A 195 14.33 -51.55 25.15
N TYR A 196 15.29 -50.72 24.71
CA TYR A 196 16.70 -51.08 24.74
C TYR A 196 17.17 -51.40 26.17
N ASN A 197 16.91 -50.53 27.12
CA ASN A 197 17.33 -50.76 28.52
C ASN A 197 16.64 -52.00 29.15
N GLN A 198 15.37 -52.23 28.78
CA GLN A 198 14.68 -53.46 29.19
C GLN A 198 15.33 -54.76 28.61
N ALA A 199 15.75 -54.69 27.34
CA ALA A 199 16.50 -55.80 26.72
C ALA A 199 17.84 -56.04 27.41
N ILE A 200 18.58 -54.95 27.72
CA ILE A 200 19.84 -55.04 28.47
C ILE A 200 19.64 -55.67 29.86
N GLY A 201 18.63 -55.20 30.63
CA GLY A 201 18.32 -55.77 31.93
C GLY A 201 17.96 -57.26 31.86
N SER A 202 17.25 -57.68 30.79
CA SER A 202 16.97 -59.09 30.56
C SER A 202 18.21 -59.91 30.20
N LEU A 203 19.12 -59.35 29.41
CA LEU A 203 20.42 -59.96 29.09
C LEU A 203 21.25 -60.14 30.35
N GLU A 204 21.38 -59.09 31.16
CA GLU A 204 22.15 -59.13 32.43
C GLU A 204 21.59 -60.15 33.40
N SER A 205 20.27 -60.15 33.63
CA SER A 205 19.65 -60.97 34.64
C SER A 205 19.50 -62.47 34.27
N ARG A 206 19.43 -62.78 32.98
CA ARG A 206 19.17 -64.15 32.52
C ARG A 206 20.37 -64.80 31.78
N VAL A 207 20.93 -64.05 30.80
CA VAL A 207 21.95 -64.62 29.91
C VAL A 207 23.34 -64.57 30.57
N LEU A 208 23.73 -63.38 31.09
CA LEU A 208 25.06 -63.24 31.73
C LEU A 208 25.18 -64.06 33.01
N VAL A 209 24.09 -64.26 33.75
CA VAL A 209 24.07 -65.14 34.91
C VAL A 209 24.32 -66.59 34.46
N SER A 210 23.71 -67.04 33.39
CA SER A 210 23.93 -68.37 32.86
C SER A 210 25.34 -68.52 32.27
N ALA A 211 25.86 -67.51 31.60
CA ALA A 211 27.22 -67.49 31.05
C ALA A 211 28.30 -67.57 32.14
N ARG A 212 28.13 -66.89 33.28
CA ARG A 212 29.05 -67.01 34.48
C ARG A 212 29.12 -68.41 35.00
N ARG A 213 28.06 -69.21 35.00
CA ARG A 213 28.08 -70.61 35.38
C ARG A 213 28.96 -71.48 34.48
N PHE A 214 29.13 -71.14 33.19
CA PHE A 214 30.10 -71.82 32.34
C PHE A 214 31.53 -71.49 32.66
N GLN A 215 31.85 -70.29 33.16
CA GLN A 215 33.17 -69.92 33.70
C GLN A 215 33.43 -70.69 34.99
N ASP A 216 32.48 -70.80 35.93
CA ASP A 216 32.58 -71.57 37.15
C ASP A 216 32.84 -73.07 36.88
N LEU A 217 32.33 -73.58 35.75
CA LEU A 217 32.56 -74.95 35.29
C LEU A 217 33.87 -75.14 34.48
N SER A 218 34.71 -74.12 34.36
CA SER A 218 35.95 -74.09 33.58
C SER A 218 35.79 -74.47 32.09
N VAL A 219 34.60 -74.09 31.47
CA VAL A 219 34.34 -74.33 30.07
C VAL A 219 34.96 -73.25 29.18
N THR A 220 35.13 -72.04 29.73
CA THR A 220 35.74 -70.88 29.06
C THR A 220 36.28 -69.89 30.07
N ASP A 221 37.41 -69.24 29.75
CA ASP A 221 38.02 -68.18 30.54
C ASP A 221 37.69 -66.77 29.99
N ASP A 222 36.91 -66.69 28.90
CA ASP A 222 36.53 -65.42 28.21
C ASP A 222 35.54 -64.63 29.07
N GLU A 223 35.88 -63.37 29.40
CA GLU A 223 34.94 -62.42 30.00
C GLU A 223 33.99 -61.82 28.92
N LEU A 224 32.69 -61.96 29.14
CA LEU A 224 31.66 -61.31 28.25
C LEU A 224 31.45 -59.87 28.70
N PRO A 225 31.72 -58.90 27.79
CA PRO A 225 31.47 -57.48 28.11
C PRO A 225 29.98 -57.22 28.28
N ALA A 226 29.61 -56.57 29.40
CA ALA A 226 28.22 -56.13 29.62
C ALA A 226 27.92 -54.90 28.78
N PRO A 227 26.88 -54.89 27.97
CA PRO A 227 26.46 -53.74 27.21
C PRO A 227 25.96 -52.65 28.19
N ARG A 228 26.28 -51.39 27.91
CA ARG A 228 25.92 -50.24 28.76
C ARG A 228 24.47 -49.82 28.56
N GLN A 229 23.80 -49.44 29.62
CA GLN A 229 22.48 -48.79 29.57
C GLN A 229 22.61 -47.37 29.01
N VAL A 230 21.53 -46.88 28.35
CA VAL A 230 21.43 -45.52 27.85
C VAL A 230 20.63 -44.70 28.86
N GLU A 231 21.29 -43.69 29.48
CA GLU A 231 20.64 -42.81 30.47
C GLU A 231 20.06 -41.54 29.85
N SER A 232 20.31 -41.29 28.53
CA SER A 232 19.90 -40.09 27.84
C SER A 232 18.40 -40.10 27.55
N THR A 233 17.72 -39.01 27.89
CA THR A 233 16.33 -38.74 27.50
C THR A 233 16.27 -37.57 26.52
N THR A 234 15.26 -37.55 25.66
CA THR A 234 15.03 -36.44 24.74
C THR A 234 14.58 -35.21 25.52
N ARG A 235 15.11 -34.03 25.13
CA ARG A 235 14.66 -32.76 25.71
C ARG A 235 13.27 -32.42 25.17
N SER A 236 12.28 -32.19 26.03
CA SER A 236 10.97 -31.65 25.61
C SER A 236 11.12 -30.19 25.20
N LEU A 237 10.46 -29.81 24.08
CA LEU A 237 10.28 -28.43 23.76
C LEU A 237 9.30 -27.85 24.80
N GLY A 238 9.75 -26.86 25.57
CA GLY A 238 8.84 -26.08 26.42
C GLY A 238 7.75 -25.46 25.57
N THR A 239 6.52 -25.37 26.10
CA THR A 239 5.44 -24.63 25.46
C THR A 239 5.95 -23.24 25.13
N LEU A 240 5.93 -22.87 23.85
CA LEU A 240 6.04 -21.49 23.41
C LEU A 240 4.80 -20.75 23.93
N SER A 241 4.78 -20.41 25.20
CA SER A 241 3.84 -19.48 25.76
C SER A 241 4.13 -18.15 25.06
N GLY A 242 3.32 -17.80 24.07
CA GLY A 242 3.35 -16.45 23.53
C GLY A 242 3.20 -15.46 24.69
N PRO A 243 3.70 -14.23 24.56
CA PRO A 243 3.45 -13.21 25.57
C PRO A 243 1.94 -13.20 25.80
N SER A 244 1.55 -13.52 27.03
CA SER A 244 0.17 -13.42 27.50
C SER A 244 -0.30 -12.03 27.09
N GLY A 245 -1.27 -11.96 26.18
CA GLY A 245 -1.81 -10.70 25.69
C GLY A 245 -2.40 -9.92 26.87
N GLY A 246 -1.53 -9.17 27.53
CA GLY A 246 -1.94 -8.03 28.31
C GLY A 246 -2.49 -7.04 27.31
N SER A 247 -3.78 -6.79 27.38
CA SER A 247 -4.50 -5.72 26.71
C SER A 247 -4.03 -4.36 27.24
N ASP A 248 -2.78 -4.02 27.00
CA ASP A 248 -2.28 -2.65 27.05
C ASP A 248 -2.28 -2.08 25.64
N VAL A 249 -3.48 -1.90 25.10
CA VAL A 249 -3.68 -0.85 24.12
C VAL A 249 -3.44 0.44 24.91
N ALA A 250 -2.20 0.93 24.88
CA ALA A 250 -1.90 2.26 25.32
C ALA A 250 -2.85 3.22 24.59
N ARG A 251 -3.89 3.67 25.30
CA ARG A 251 -4.66 4.84 24.93
C ARG A 251 -3.63 5.96 24.78
N ILE A 252 -3.37 6.34 23.55
CA ILE A 252 -2.73 7.62 23.25
C ILE A 252 -3.79 8.67 23.60
N ASP A 253 -3.87 8.98 24.89
CA ASP A 253 -4.57 10.15 25.38
C ASP A 253 -3.80 11.35 24.84
N GLY A 254 -4.40 12.03 23.86
CA GLY A 254 -3.92 13.29 23.31
C GLY A 254 -3.97 14.41 24.35
N ARG A 255 -3.08 14.36 25.32
CA ARG A 255 -2.80 15.48 26.21
C ARG A 255 -1.79 16.39 25.50
N VAL A 256 -2.32 17.35 24.78
CA VAL A 256 -1.56 18.54 24.35
C VAL A 256 -1.15 19.25 25.63
N ASP A 257 0.09 19.11 26.02
CA ASP A 257 0.73 19.87 27.08
C ASP A 257 0.80 21.35 26.62
N ARG A 258 -0.18 22.13 27.06
CA ARG A 258 -0.09 23.59 27.02
C ARG A 258 1.01 24.00 28.00
N ARG A 259 2.23 24.09 27.51
CA ARG A 259 3.30 24.77 28.23
C ARG A 259 2.91 26.23 28.39
N ALA A 260 2.90 26.63 29.66
CA ALA A 260 2.68 27.97 30.17
C ALA A 260 3.44 29.04 29.38
N ALA A 261 2.74 30.10 29.06
CA ALA A 261 3.33 31.38 28.69
C ALA A 261 4.14 31.93 29.88
N PRO A 262 5.31 32.53 29.65
CA PRO A 262 5.98 33.27 30.73
C PRO A 262 5.22 34.53 31.06
N ASP A 263 5.04 34.72 32.36
CA ASP A 263 4.54 35.88 33.04
C ASP A 263 5.48 37.07 32.78
N GLU A 264 5.02 38.07 32.01
CA GLU A 264 5.64 39.37 31.91
C GLU A 264 4.90 40.32 32.85
N SER A 265 5.35 40.35 34.10
CA SER A 265 5.12 41.46 34.98
C SER A 265 6.47 41.99 35.45
N ASP A 266 6.59 43.31 35.36
CA ASP A 266 7.53 44.23 35.97
C ASP A 266 8.70 44.74 35.09
N GLY A 267 8.60 46.02 34.87
CA GLY A 267 9.70 46.86 34.41
C GLY A 267 9.29 48.21 33.89
N GLU A 268 8.61 49.03 34.74
CA GLU A 268 8.67 50.48 34.58
C GLU A 268 10.13 50.93 34.45
N ASN A 269 10.45 51.71 33.44
CA ASN A 269 11.24 52.91 33.68
C ASN A 269 11.23 53.89 32.47
N THR A 270 10.56 54.95 32.62
CA THR A 270 10.91 56.36 32.33
C THR A 270 12.25 56.56 31.60
N VAL A 271 12.29 57.28 30.48
CA VAL A 271 12.98 58.60 30.31
C VAL A 271 12.70 59.14 28.89
N ALA A 272 12.29 60.42 28.92
CA ALA A 272 12.16 61.40 27.88
C ALA A 272 13.33 61.55 26.89
N LEU A 273 13.05 61.79 25.64
CA LEU A 273 13.38 62.97 24.83
C LEU A 273 12.84 62.76 23.41
#